data_9576b6e620899ee86646b177fa3ffd42
#
_entry.id   9576b6e620899ee86646b177fa3ffd42
#
_cell.length_a   1.000
_cell.length_b   1.000
_cell.length_c   1.000
_cell.angle_alpha   90.00
_cell.angle_beta   90.00
_cell.angle_gamma   90.00
#
_symmetry.space_group_name_H-M   'P 1'
#
loop_
_entity.id
_entity.type
_entity.pdbx_description
1 polymer ?
#
loop_
_entity_poly.entity_id
_entity_poly.type
_entity_poly.pdbx_seq_one_letter_code
_entity_poly.pdbx_strand_id
1 'polypeptide(L)'
;MAYTAAALSYLIQNPEKPSFSPALRSYQRPHYRRRKNLMDSLRFASRDGVRGVYLVFDGKAILGTRARKIRSKSYSAFESINYPVAAFIDENRIIQYVDGESRTGETVFYDRLNPRVFVLKLIPGIEPEILQYIGERYDAIIIESYGVGGIPFYNKRNFLSGLEALTE
;
A
#
# COMPACT_ATOMS: atom_id res chain seq x y z
N MET A 1 3.25 -9.92 -0.89
CA MET A 1 4.07 -9.11 0.04
C MET A 1 3.65 -7.65 0.06
N ALA A 2 3.79 -6.83 -1.01
CA ALA A 2 3.32 -5.45 -1.00
C ALA A 2 1.81 -5.37 -0.69
N TYR A 3 0.99 -6.17 -1.39
CA TYR A 3 -0.44 -6.30 -1.08
C TYR A 3 -0.69 -6.73 0.38
N THR A 4 0.03 -7.73 0.87
CA THR A 4 -0.10 -8.19 2.26
C THR A 4 0.26 -7.10 3.26
N ALA A 5 1.35 -6.36 3.00
CA ALA A 5 1.77 -5.25 3.85
C ALA A 5 0.72 -4.12 3.86
N ALA A 6 0.16 -3.79 2.69
CA ALA A 6 -0.92 -2.81 2.59
C ALA A 6 -2.18 -3.28 3.35
N ALA A 7 -2.62 -4.52 3.15
CA ALA A 7 -3.78 -5.07 3.85
C ALA A 7 -3.58 -5.06 5.38
N LEU A 8 -2.42 -5.51 5.87
CA LEU A 8 -2.09 -5.49 7.29
C LEU A 8 -2.07 -4.06 7.86
N SER A 9 -1.66 -3.06 7.07
CA SER A 9 -1.69 -1.65 7.52
C SER A 9 -3.11 -1.14 7.81
N TYR A 10 -4.12 -1.72 7.16
CA TYR A 10 -5.53 -1.39 7.43
C TYR A 10 -6.17 -2.30 8.49
N LEU A 11 -5.73 -3.55 8.58
CA LEU A 11 -6.24 -4.50 9.56
C LEU A 11 -5.70 -4.25 10.97
N ILE A 12 -4.50 -3.67 11.09
CA ILE A 12 -3.86 -3.36 12.37
C ILE A 12 -3.78 -1.84 12.52
N GLN A 13 -4.66 -1.28 13.32
CA GLN A 13 -4.68 0.15 13.61
C GLN A 13 -3.92 0.45 14.91
N ASN A 14 -3.21 1.58 14.94
CA ASN A 14 -2.42 2.06 16.08
C ASN A 14 -1.46 1.00 16.69
N PRO A 15 -0.67 0.27 15.89
CA PRO A 15 0.21 -0.75 16.44
C PRO A 15 1.28 -0.12 17.33
N GLU A 16 1.38 -0.59 18.56
CA GLU A 16 2.43 -0.18 19.51
C GLU A 16 3.81 -0.65 19.06
N LYS A 17 3.85 -1.80 18.39
CA LYS A 17 5.06 -2.40 17.84
C LYS A 17 4.99 -2.51 16.33
N PRO A 18 6.12 -2.45 15.65
CA PRO A 18 6.13 -2.59 14.20
C PRO A 18 5.78 -4.00 13.76
N SER A 19 4.94 -4.11 12.73
CA SER A 19 4.66 -5.36 12.03
C SER A 19 5.42 -5.40 10.70
N PHE A 20 6.00 -6.54 10.35
CA PHE A 20 6.87 -6.67 9.19
C PHE A 20 6.37 -7.72 8.21
N SER A 21 6.46 -7.40 6.94
CA SER A 21 6.41 -8.36 5.86
C SER A 21 7.82 -8.50 5.26
N PRO A 22 8.65 -9.46 5.78
CA PRO A 22 9.95 -9.72 5.16
C PRO A 22 9.73 -10.26 3.76
N ALA A 23 10.29 -9.60 2.76
CA ALA A 23 10.16 -10.04 1.39
C ALA A 23 11.09 -11.23 1.13
N LEU A 24 10.59 -12.44 1.34
CA LEU A 24 11.29 -13.69 1.07
C LEU A 24 11.04 -14.12 -0.38
N ARG A 25 12.00 -13.88 -1.26
CA ARG A 25 11.91 -14.35 -2.65
C ARG A 25 12.30 -15.82 -2.75
N SER A 26 11.42 -16.67 -3.30
CA SER A 26 11.57 -18.14 -3.30
C SER A 26 12.30 -18.73 -4.52
N TYR A 27 12.77 -17.95 -5.48
CA TYR A 27 13.31 -18.53 -6.72
C TYR A 27 14.80 -18.21 -6.95
N GLN A 28 15.60 -19.27 -7.05
CA GLN A 28 16.94 -19.39 -7.65
C GLN A 28 18.12 -18.53 -7.17
N ARG A 29 18.17 -17.95 -5.97
CA ARG A 29 19.44 -17.40 -5.45
C ARG A 29 19.56 -17.47 -3.91
N PRO A 30 20.83 -17.36 -3.39
CA PRO A 30 21.26 -18.08 -2.20
C PRO A 30 20.51 -17.67 -0.92
N HIS A 31 20.47 -18.62 0.01
CA HIS A 31 19.94 -18.51 1.38
C HIS A 31 20.40 -17.23 2.13
N TYR A 32 21.54 -16.67 1.76
CA TYR A 32 22.13 -15.47 2.35
C TYR A 32 21.19 -14.24 2.27
N ARG A 33 20.58 -13.96 1.13
CA ARG A 33 19.75 -12.76 0.95
C ARG A 33 18.41 -12.82 1.68
N ARG A 34 17.86 -14.03 1.83
CA ARG A 34 16.65 -14.23 2.65
C ARG A 34 16.97 -13.97 4.11
N ARG A 35 18.10 -14.49 4.57
CA ARG A 35 18.59 -14.28 5.94
C ARG A 35 18.86 -12.79 6.17
N LYS A 36 19.48 -12.09 5.20
CA LYS A 36 19.72 -10.63 5.31
C LYS A 36 18.41 -9.87 5.47
N ASN A 37 17.42 -10.05 4.61
CA ASN A 37 16.12 -9.35 4.72
C ASN A 37 15.41 -9.65 6.04
N LEU A 38 15.48 -10.90 6.51
CA LEU A 38 14.91 -11.27 7.81
C LEU A 38 15.66 -10.58 8.97
N MET A 39 16.99 -10.61 8.95
CA MET A 39 17.81 -9.95 9.96
C MET A 39 17.61 -8.43 9.97
N ASP A 40 17.54 -7.81 8.78
CA ASP A 40 17.24 -6.38 8.64
C ASP A 40 15.86 -6.05 9.19
N SER A 41 14.86 -6.92 8.95
CA SER A 41 13.51 -6.77 9.52
C SER A 41 13.53 -6.83 11.04
N LEU A 42 14.22 -7.81 11.62
CA LEU A 42 14.32 -7.96 13.08
C LEU A 42 15.07 -6.78 13.71
N ARG A 43 16.17 -6.35 13.10
CA ARG A 43 16.94 -5.18 13.56
C ARG A 43 16.11 -3.90 13.56
N PHE A 44 15.34 -3.69 12.48
CA PHE A 44 14.46 -2.53 12.40
C PHE A 44 13.30 -2.64 13.39
N ALA A 45 12.77 -3.85 13.61
CA ALA A 45 11.73 -4.13 14.59
C ALA A 45 12.13 -3.86 16.04
N SER A 46 13.38 -4.11 16.36
CA SER A 46 13.90 -3.94 17.73
C SER A 46 14.19 -2.48 18.10
N ARG A 47 14.05 -1.52 17.13
CA ARG A 47 14.23 -0.10 17.44
C ARG A 47 13.06 0.46 18.22
N ASP A 48 13.37 1.26 19.23
CA ASP A 48 12.38 2.04 19.93
C ASP A 48 11.75 3.11 19.02
N GLY A 49 10.46 3.34 19.22
CA GLY A 49 9.71 4.35 18.47
C GLY A 49 9.28 3.96 17.06
N VAL A 50 9.69 2.81 16.53
CA VAL A 50 9.21 2.30 15.25
C VAL A 50 7.82 1.70 15.43
N ARG A 51 6.83 2.22 14.70
CA ARG A 51 5.43 1.77 14.73
C ARG A 51 4.88 1.66 13.32
N GLY A 52 3.88 0.82 13.12
CA GLY A 52 3.25 0.63 11.83
C GLY A 52 3.64 -0.66 11.13
N VAL A 53 3.20 -0.81 9.88
CA VAL A 53 3.47 -1.99 9.06
C VAL A 53 4.46 -1.61 7.96
N TYR A 54 5.51 -2.40 7.84
CA TYR A 54 6.59 -2.15 6.88
C TYR A 54 6.87 -3.37 6.01
N LEU A 55 7.28 -3.12 4.80
CA LEU A 55 7.94 -4.08 3.94
C LEU A 55 9.44 -3.83 3.99
N VAL A 56 10.20 -4.83 4.47
CA VAL A 56 11.67 -4.73 4.52
C VAL A 56 12.28 -5.57 3.41
N PHE A 57 13.04 -4.91 2.55
CA PHE A 57 13.66 -5.55 1.40
C PHE A 57 14.89 -4.76 0.93
N ASP A 58 15.97 -5.47 0.64
CA ASP A 58 17.21 -4.89 0.08
C ASP A 58 17.75 -3.73 0.92
N GLY A 59 17.79 -3.91 2.25
CA GLY A 59 18.26 -2.88 3.17
C GLY A 59 17.34 -1.65 3.28
N LYS A 60 16.10 -1.74 2.83
CA LYS A 60 15.12 -0.65 2.89
C LYS A 60 13.90 -1.07 3.69
N ALA A 61 13.46 -0.21 4.60
CA ALA A 61 12.15 -0.30 5.22
C ALA A 61 11.20 0.66 4.49
N ILE A 62 10.12 0.12 3.93
CA ILE A 62 9.11 0.85 3.16
C ILE A 62 7.79 0.72 3.88
N LEU A 63 7.05 1.82 4.07
CA LEU A 63 5.69 1.76 4.63
C LEU A 63 4.81 0.80 3.84
N GLY A 64 4.06 -0.05 4.52
CA GLY A 64 3.22 -1.08 3.91
C GLY A 64 2.23 -0.53 2.88
N THR A 65 1.65 0.63 3.14
CA THR A 65 0.73 1.35 2.24
C THR A 65 1.42 1.98 1.04
N ARG A 66 2.75 2.14 1.07
CA ARG A 66 3.54 2.78 0.00
C ARG A 66 4.39 1.79 -0.80
N ALA A 67 4.47 0.55 -0.34
CA ALA A 67 5.29 -0.46 -0.99
C ALA A 67 4.68 -0.94 -2.31
N ARG A 68 5.41 -0.78 -3.41
CA ARG A 68 5.03 -1.29 -4.72
C ARG A 68 6.13 -2.17 -5.32
N LYS A 69 5.72 -3.30 -5.90
CA LYS A 69 6.63 -4.13 -6.67
C LYS A 69 6.75 -3.58 -8.08
N ILE A 70 7.94 -3.08 -8.42
CA ILE A 70 8.21 -2.44 -9.72
C ILE A 70 8.95 -3.35 -10.70
N ARG A 71 9.61 -4.40 -10.21
CA ARG A 71 10.39 -5.32 -11.05
C ARG A 71 10.15 -6.77 -10.66
N SER A 72 9.99 -7.62 -11.65
CA SER A 72 9.77 -9.06 -11.44
C SER A 72 11.06 -9.87 -11.29
N LYS A 73 12.13 -9.47 -11.98
CA LYS A 73 13.40 -10.23 -12.08
C LYS A 73 14.58 -9.56 -11.39
N SER A 74 14.52 -8.28 -11.08
CA SER A 74 15.60 -7.53 -10.44
C SER A 74 15.67 -7.77 -8.93
N TYR A 75 16.87 -7.56 -8.35
CA TYR A 75 17.06 -7.62 -6.91
C TYR A 75 16.34 -6.48 -6.18
N SER A 76 16.46 -5.26 -6.64
CA SER A 76 15.71 -4.11 -6.10
C SER A 76 14.30 -4.09 -6.69
N ALA A 77 13.45 -4.98 -6.19
CA ALA A 77 12.13 -5.25 -6.76
C ALA A 77 11.00 -4.40 -6.18
N PHE A 78 11.21 -3.72 -5.05
CA PHE A 78 10.21 -2.91 -4.37
C PHE A 78 10.69 -1.47 -4.20
N GLU A 79 9.77 -0.54 -4.36
CA GLU A 79 9.99 0.89 -4.13
C GLU A 79 8.86 1.50 -3.30
N SER A 80 9.18 2.62 -2.64
CA SER A 80 8.20 3.49 -2.00
C SER A 80 7.62 4.44 -3.05
N ILE A 81 6.30 4.41 -3.25
CA ILE A 81 5.63 5.22 -4.27
C ILE A 81 5.12 6.52 -3.66
N ASN A 82 5.56 7.63 -4.27
CA ASN A 82 5.19 8.99 -3.86
C ASN A 82 5.39 9.28 -2.37
N TYR A 83 6.39 8.60 -1.76
CA TYR A 83 6.73 8.75 -0.37
C TYR A 83 8.19 8.33 -0.13
N PRO A 84 8.91 8.94 0.81
CA PRO A 84 10.27 8.53 1.11
C PRO A 84 10.33 7.09 1.65
N VAL A 85 11.49 6.46 1.50
CA VAL A 85 11.81 5.21 2.21
C VAL A 85 11.87 5.53 3.71
N ALA A 86 11.22 4.72 4.54
CA ALA A 86 11.16 4.98 5.97
C ALA A 86 12.52 4.86 6.64
N ALA A 87 13.31 3.87 6.25
CA ALA A 87 14.68 3.72 6.73
C ALA A 87 15.55 2.96 5.75
N PHE A 88 16.87 3.24 5.79
CA PHE A 88 17.90 2.39 5.24
C PHE A 88 18.57 1.59 6.37
N ILE A 89 18.73 0.29 6.12
CA ILE A 89 19.25 -0.69 7.09
C ILE A 89 20.54 -1.26 6.51
N ASP A 90 21.64 -0.99 7.17
CA ASP A 90 22.93 -1.58 6.88
C ASP A 90 23.39 -2.43 8.06
N GLU A 91 24.45 -3.24 7.86
CA GLU A 91 24.95 -4.17 8.89
C GLU A 91 25.31 -3.47 10.21
N ASN A 92 25.79 -2.22 10.13
CA ASN A 92 26.27 -1.48 11.30
C ASN A 92 25.36 -0.34 11.75
N ARG A 93 24.35 0.07 10.94
CA ARG A 93 23.50 1.20 11.29
C ARG A 93 22.16 1.18 10.59
N ILE A 94 21.20 1.83 11.24
CA ILE A 94 19.89 2.12 10.66
C ILE A 94 19.74 3.63 10.59
N ILE A 95 19.51 4.15 9.39
CA ILE A 95 19.22 5.57 9.16
C ILE A 95 17.72 5.68 8.89
N GLN A 96 17.00 6.27 9.82
CA GLN A 96 15.56 6.49 9.73
C GLN A 96 15.30 7.88 9.18
N TYR A 97 14.43 7.98 8.19
CA TYR A 97 14.02 9.23 7.52
C TYR A 97 12.60 9.65 7.86
N VAL A 98 11.77 8.66 8.21
CA VAL A 98 10.36 8.88 8.54
C VAL A 98 10.11 8.21 9.87
N ASP A 99 9.72 9.00 10.84
CA ASP A 99 9.20 8.46 12.10
C ASP A 99 7.84 7.82 11.85
N GLY A 100 7.58 6.70 12.51
CA GLY A 100 6.28 6.08 12.47
C GLY A 100 5.21 7.10 12.89
N GLU A 101 4.05 7.07 12.25
CA GLU A 101 2.95 7.95 12.63
C GLU A 101 2.68 7.79 14.14
N SER A 102 2.83 8.87 14.88
CA SER A 102 2.42 8.92 16.29
C SER A 102 0.90 8.95 16.34
N ARG A 103 0.27 7.78 16.20
CA ARG A 103 -1.16 7.64 16.43
C ARG A 103 -1.39 7.40 17.91
N THR A 104 -2.26 8.21 18.49
CA THR A 104 -2.73 8.05 19.86
C THR A 104 -3.94 7.13 19.86
N GLY A 105 -3.92 6.06 20.66
CA GLY A 105 -5.03 5.12 20.79
C GLY A 105 -4.54 3.70 21.01
N GLU A 106 -5.43 2.84 21.49
CA GLU A 106 -5.17 1.42 21.66
C GLU A 106 -4.99 0.71 20.32
N THR A 107 -4.19 -0.36 20.31
CA THR A 107 -4.04 -1.20 19.11
C THR A 107 -5.34 -1.94 18.85
N VAL A 108 -5.90 -1.76 17.66
CA VAL A 108 -7.13 -2.43 17.22
C VAL A 108 -6.80 -3.38 16.08
N PHE A 109 -7.35 -4.59 16.15
CA PHE A 109 -7.25 -5.60 15.11
C PHE A 109 -8.60 -5.80 14.44
N TYR A 110 -8.64 -5.61 13.12
CA TYR A 110 -9.79 -5.97 12.29
C TYR A 110 -9.54 -7.33 11.65
N ASP A 111 -10.55 -8.15 11.56
CA ASP A 111 -10.47 -9.52 11.02
C ASP A 111 -10.81 -9.60 9.53
N ARG A 112 -11.35 -8.49 8.96
CA ARG A 112 -11.80 -8.46 7.57
C ARG A 112 -11.65 -7.08 6.93
N LEU A 113 -11.55 -7.08 5.61
CA LEU A 113 -11.67 -5.91 4.74
C LEU A 113 -12.91 -6.09 3.86
N ASN A 114 -13.54 -4.99 3.45
CA ASN A 114 -14.63 -5.08 2.49
C ASN A 114 -14.06 -5.40 1.09
N PRO A 115 -14.39 -6.56 0.48
CA PRO A 115 -13.94 -6.92 -0.86
C PRO A 115 -14.78 -6.29 -1.97
N ARG A 116 -15.91 -5.65 -1.63
CA ARG A 116 -16.86 -5.09 -2.59
C ARG A 116 -16.47 -3.65 -2.96
N VAL A 117 -15.20 -3.46 -3.34
CA VAL A 117 -14.64 -2.19 -3.81
C VAL A 117 -14.22 -2.33 -5.26
N PHE A 118 -14.72 -1.46 -6.14
CA PHE A 118 -14.36 -1.44 -7.55
C PHE A 118 -13.33 -0.34 -7.83
N VAL A 119 -12.31 -0.66 -8.64
CA VAL A 119 -11.36 0.33 -9.16
C VAL A 119 -11.73 0.65 -10.59
N LEU A 120 -12.27 1.86 -10.81
CA LEU A 120 -12.64 2.36 -12.13
C LEU A 120 -11.52 3.23 -12.68
N LYS A 121 -10.81 2.71 -13.66
CA LYS A 121 -9.84 3.49 -14.42
C LYS A 121 -10.57 4.21 -15.55
N LEU A 122 -10.52 5.54 -15.56
CA LEU A 122 -11.05 6.33 -16.65
C LEU A 122 -10.12 6.24 -17.87
N ILE A 123 -10.69 5.77 -18.98
CA ILE A 123 -10.01 5.71 -20.28
C ILE A 123 -10.79 6.56 -21.30
N PRO A 124 -10.14 7.09 -22.35
CA PRO A 124 -10.85 7.77 -23.41
C PRO A 124 -11.94 6.89 -24.03
N GLY A 125 -13.16 7.42 -24.12
CA GLY A 125 -14.29 6.69 -24.69
C GLY A 125 -15.13 5.90 -23.70
N ILE A 126 -14.76 5.85 -22.41
CA ILE A 126 -15.60 5.20 -21.39
C ILE A 126 -16.94 5.94 -21.23
N GLU A 127 -18.01 5.20 -21.08
CA GLU A 127 -19.36 5.71 -20.93
C GLU A 127 -19.80 5.73 -19.46
N PRO A 128 -20.54 6.76 -18.99
CA PRO A 128 -20.94 6.92 -17.57
C PRO A 128 -21.90 5.84 -17.08
N GLU A 129 -22.61 5.14 -17.95
CA GLU A 129 -23.53 4.04 -17.62
C GLU A 129 -22.86 2.91 -16.84
N ILE A 130 -21.55 2.78 -16.94
CA ILE A 130 -20.76 1.85 -16.13
C ILE A 130 -20.96 2.09 -14.62
N LEU A 131 -21.21 3.34 -14.22
CA LEU A 131 -21.40 3.70 -12.81
C LEU A 131 -22.65 3.03 -12.23
N GLN A 132 -23.75 2.98 -12.98
CA GLN A 132 -24.96 2.29 -12.55
C GLN A 132 -24.68 0.79 -12.32
N TYR A 133 -24.03 0.14 -13.26
CA TYR A 133 -23.66 -1.27 -13.12
C TYR A 133 -22.78 -1.54 -11.91
N ILE A 134 -21.82 -0.65 -11.62
CA ILE A 134 -20.93 -0.75 -10.46
C ILE A 134 -21.71 -0.53 -9.17
N GLY A 135 -22.55 0.50 -9.11
CA GLY A 135 -23.36 0.84 -7.92
C GLY A 135 -24.30 -0.29 -7.46
N GLU A 136 -24.81 -1.07 -8.40
CA GLU A 136 -25.66 -2.25 -8.07
C GLU A 136 -24.88 -3.40 -7.40
N ARG A 137 -23.55 -3.46 -7.55
CA ARG A 137 -22.74 -4.63 -7.19
C ARG A 137 -21.64 -4.37 -6.17
N TYR A 138 -21.23 -3.13 -6.02
CA TYR A 138 -20.11 -2.75 -5.16
C TYR A 138 -20.53 -1.68 -4.15
N ASP A 139 -19.91 -1.72 -2.99
CA ASP A 139 -20.21 -0.80 -1.89
C ASP A 139 -19.36 0.48 -1.96
N ALA A 140 -18.28 0.47 -2.75
CA ALA A 140 -17.43 1.62 -2.95
C ALA A 140 -16.74 1.59 -4.33
N ILE A 141 -16.41 2.78 -4.82
CA ILE A 141 -15.68 2.97 -6.08
C ILE A 141 -14.45 3.82 -5.82
N ILE A 142 -13.31 3.35 -6.30
CA ILE A 142 -12.08 4.14 -6.38
C ILE A 142 -11.91 4.56 -7.85
N ILE A 143 -11.86 5.88 -8.12
CA ILE A 143 -11.71 6.38 -9.47
C ILE A 143 -10.23 6.74 -9.72
N GLU A 144 -9.63 6.05 -10.69
CA GLU A 144 -8.34 6.43 -11.26
C GLU A 144 -8.60 7.44 -12.39
N SER A 145 -8.55 8.71 -12.04
CA SER A 145 -8.91 9.85 -12.90
C SER A 145 -7.76 10.32 -13.80
N TYR A 146 -8.03 11.30 -14.67
CA TYR A 146 -7.02 11.91 -15.54
C TYR A 146 -6.19 12.95 -14.79
N GLY A 147 -4.90 13.02 -15.10
CA GLY A 147 -3.99 14.08 -14.65
C GLY A 147 -4.09 14.34 -13.14
N VAL A 148 -4.49 15.53 -12.76
CA VAL A 148 -4.60 15.99 -11.38
C VAL A 148 -6.02 15.80 -10.79
N GLY A 149 -6.78 14.86 -11.27
CA GLY A 149 -8.12 14.54 -10.77
C GLY A 149 -9.27 14.90 -11.71
N GLY A 150 -8.97 15.07 -13.02
CA GLY A 150 -10.01 15.38 -14.01
C GLY A 150 -10.93 14.20 -14.28
N ILE A 151 -12.24 14.46 -14.31
CA ILE A 151 -13.29 13.52 -14.75
C ILE A 151 -14.12 14.18 -15.86
N PRO A 152 -14.64 13.42 -16.86
CA PRO A 152 -15.55 13.96 -17.85
C PRO A 152 -16.86 14.43 -17.22
N PHE A 153 -17.30 15.65 -17.53
CA PHE A 153 -18.52 16.23 -16.95
C PHE A 153 -19.45 16.94 -17.96
N TYR A 154 -19.22 16.75 -19.27
CA TYR A 154 -19.95 17.45 -20.31
C TYR A 154 -20.64 16.51 -21.31
N ASN A 155 -21.70 16.96 -21.89
CA ASN A 155 -22.52 16.24 -22.88
C ASN A 155 -22.98 14.87 -22.36
N LYS A 156 -23.01 13.86 -23.24
CA LYS A 156 -23.37 12.48 -22.91
C LYS A 156 -22.38 11.76 -21.99
N ARG A 157 -21.21 12.35 -21.71
CA ARG A 157 -20.16 11.77 -20.88
C ARG A 157 -20.04 12.49 -19.54
N ASN A 158 -21.15 12.70 -18.87
CA ASN A 158 -21.18 13.35 -17.58
C ASN A 158 -21.05 12.32 -16.45
N PHE A 159 -19.82 12.05 -16.02
CA PHE A 159 -19.56 11.18 -14.88
C PHE A 159 -19.94 11.81 -13.55
N LEU A 160 -19.96 13.15 -13.45
CA LEU A 160 -20.27 13.85 -12.21
C LEU A 160 -21.72 13.56 -11.78
N SER A 161 -22.67 13.73 -12.67
CA SER A 161 -24.09 13.45 -12.38
C SER A 161 -24.35 11.97 -12.03
N GLY A 162 -23.61 11.05 -12.68
CA GLY A 162 -23.70 9.63 -12.35
C GLY A 162 -23.14 9.29 -10.96
N LEU A 163 -22.08 10.00 -10.53
CA LEU A 163 -21.53 9.84 -9.19
C LEU A 163 -22.41 10.44 -8.12
N GLU A 164 -23.00 11.61 -8.37
CA GLU A 164 -23.98 12.24 -7.48
C GLU A 164 -25.15 11.29 -7.21
N ALA A 165 -25.70 10.68 -8.26
CA ALA A 165 -26.79 9.71 -8.13
C ALA A 165 -26.44 8.42 -7.36
N LEU A 166 -25.16 8.08 -7.20
CA LEU A 166 -24.71 6.93 -6.42
C LEU A 166 -24.50 7.26 -4.94
N THR A 167 -24.44 8.54 -4.56
CA THR A 167 -24.18 8.98 -3.19
C THR A 167 -25.44 9.43 -2.44
N GLU A 168 -26.56 9.57 -3.14
CA GLU A 168 -27.91 9.77 -2.58
C GLU A 168 -28.52 8.45 -2.08
#